data_1caae1f768e3375460c1e3b378648874
#
_entry.id   1caae1f768e3375460c1e3b378648874
#
_cell.length_a   1.000
_cell.length_b   1.000
_cell.length_c   1.000
_cell.angle_alpha   90.00
_cell.angle_beta   90.00
_cell.angle_gamma   90.00
#
_symmetry.space_group_name_H-M   'P 1'
#
loop_
_entity.id
_entity.type
_entity.pdbx_description
1 polymer ?
#
loop_
_entity_poly.entity_id
_entity_poly.type
_entity_poly.pdbx_seq_one_letter_code
_entity_poly.pdbx_strand_id
1 'polypeptide(L)'
;PRATTTAHVDTLSIEDKLKYAIINGEKSVGEGAQKKPLEELLEDALAQYTPLDLINTVLLDGMKTVGDLFGARKMQLPSVLDSAGVMKSAVAYLEPKMEKQSGSQKGTIVLATVKGDVHDIGKNLVDIILSNNGFKVVNLGIKQPGDSIIRAAQEHRAHAIGLSGLLVKSTLEMKYVIQDLERQKLEFPVICGGAALTRKYVEDDLRREYTNGVFYADDAFAGLHIMEDLATENGARDSRLREGRTVKEYAKAAVVDEETGPVFAERSPVVGDVPNLPTPPFWGVRVRKDYDLREVFRYINETALFKNQWQLKTASQTDYLRLVEEKFRPILHKLEDEVTESGLFAPAVVYGYFPAQSDGNDVIVYGVPSGESRVPSDNSRELLRFTFPRQREGRRLAISDFFAPKSSGKMDVIGLSLVTIGHQASVETQRLFEAGEYTKYLYLHGLSVETAEALAEIHHKTMREELGISAEDSPEIRDLFHQKYRGSRYSFGYPACPNLEDQTKLFALLKPEENVGVRLTSTFLLEPEQSTSAIVVHHPAAKYFVV
;
A
#
# COMPACT_ATOMS: atom_id res chain seq x y z
N PRO A 1 -12.08 12.79 21.02
CA PRO A 1 -13.07 13.67 21.55
C PRO A 1 -13.46 14.63 20.45
N ARG A 2 -14.77 14.62 20.04
CA ARG A 2 -15.30 15.67 19.19
C ARG A 2 -14.92 17.01 19.83
N ALA A 3 -14.24 17.86 19.07
CA ALA A 3 -13.87 19.17 19.56
C ALA A 3 -15.15 19.95 19.80
N THR A 4 -15.31 20.37 21.04
CA THR A 4 -16.36 21.21 21.62
C THR A 4 -17.68 20.54 21.99
N THR A 5 -18.00 20.73 23.24
CA THR A 5 -19.28 20.57 23.92
C THR A 5 -20.48 20.95 23.03
N THR A 6 -21.46 20.10 23.01
CA THR A 6 -22.82 20.24 22.42
C THR A 6 -23.64 21.41 22.96
N ALA A 7 -23.04 22.46 23.52
CA ALA A 7 -23.72 23.64 23.99
C ALA A 7 -23.89 24.63 22.83
N HIS A 8 -25.10 24.65 22.26
CA HIS A 8 -25.64 25.70 21.39
C HIS A 8 -25.09 25.83 19.96
N VAL A 9 -24.99 24.71 19.22
CA VAL A 9 -24.69 24.76 17.76
C VAL A 9 -25.71 25.65 17.02
N ASP A 10 -26.95 25.68 17.50
CA ASP A 10 -28.03 26.50 16.90
C ASP A 10 -27.81 28.00 17.03
N THR A 11 -27.05 28.46 18.02
CA THR A 11 -26.74 29.87 18.25
C THR A 11 -25.47 30.36 17.58
N LEU A 12 -24.72 29.48 16.91
CA LEU A 12 -23.51 29.84 16.18
C LEU A 12 -23.79 30.73 14.98
N SER A 13 -22.84 31.60 14.63
CA SER A 13 -22.86 32.31 13.35
C SER A 13 -22.89 31.36 12.17
N ILE A 14 -23.25 31.85 10.98
CA ILE A 14 -23.26 30.99 9.78
C ILE A 14 -21.87 30.47 9.44
N GLU A 15 -20.85 31.30 9.62
CA GLU A 15 -19.43 30.94 9.43
C GLU A 15 -19.02 29.82 10.39
N ASP A 16 -19.37 29.96 11.67
CA ASP A 16 -19.03 28.97 12.70
C ASP A 16 -19.78 27.66 12.48
N LYS A 17 -21.03 27.69 11.97
CA LYS A 17 -21.78 26.50 11.58
C LYS A 17 -21.11 25.77 10.42
N LEU A 18 -20.65 26.51 9.41
CA LEU A 18 -19.94 25.93 8.28
C LEU A 18 -18.57 25.35 8.68
N LYS A 19 -17.80 26.09 9.53
CA LYS A 19 -16.57 25.54 10.12
C LYS A 19 -16.84 24.30 10.97
N TYR A 20 -17.91 24.32 11.78
CA TYR A 20 -18.33 23.15 12.56
C TYR A 20 -18.63 21.94 11.66
N ALA A 21 -19.38 22.14 10.55
CA ALA A 21 -19.66 21.12 9.58
C ALA A 21 -18.37 20.47 9.03
N ILE A 22 -17.41 21.30 8.63
CA ILE A 22 -16.10 20.84 8.13
C ILE A 22 -15.33 20.10 9.23
N ILE A 23 -15.13 20.70 10.41
CA ILE A 23 -14.30 20.15 11.49
C ILE A 23 -14.85 18.82 12.00
N ASN A 24 -16.17 18.66 12.08
CA ASN A 24 -16.81 17.44 12.57
C ASN A 24 -17.18 16.45 11.46
N GLY A 25 -16.98 16.79 10.18
CA GLY A 25 -17.32 15.93 9.05
C GLY A 25 -18.83 15.70 8.90
N GLU A 26 -19.66 16.69 9.25
CA GLU A 26 -21.13 16.56 9.27
C GLU A 26 -21.76 17.32 8.10
N LYS A 27 -22.57 16.61 7.25
CA LYS A 27 -23.31 17.22 6.13
C LYS A 27 -24.59 17.94 6.56
N SER A 28 -24.85 18.05 7.86
CA SER A 28 -25.98 18.79 8.40
C SER A 28 -25.67 19.24 9.83
N VAL A 29 -26.02 20.46 10.20
CA VAL A 29 -25.69 21.11 11.46
C VAL A 29 -26.94 21.60 12.17
N GLY A 30 -27.01 21.42 13.50
CA GLY A 30 -28.14 21.78 14.34
C GLY A 30 -28.75 20.59 15.05
N GLU A 31 -29.73 20.84 15.93
CA GLU A 31 -30.44 19.84 16.70
C GLU A 31 -31.94 19.77 16.34
N GLY A 32 -32.48 18.55 16.31
CA GLY A 32 -33.91 18.32 16.11
C GLY A 32 -34.48 18.97 14.84
N ALA A 33 -35.53 19.79 14.99
CA ALA A 33 -36.19 20.49 13.87
C ALA A 33 -35.38 21.67 13.30
N GLN A 34 -34.28 22.08 13.95
CA GLN A 34 -33.40 23.16 13.51
C GLN A 34 -32.16 22.64 12.75
N LYS A 35 -32.08 21.33 12.53
CA LYS A 35 -30.98 20.72 11.78
C LYS A 35 -31.08 21.10 10.30
N LYS A 36 -30.12 21.90 9.84
CA LYS A 36 -30.02 22.35 8.44
C LYS A 36 -28.99 21.52 7.67
N PRO A 37 -29.29 21.09 6.44
CA PRO A 37 -28.31 20.46 5.55
C PRO A 37 -27.25 21.47 5.13
N LEU A 38 -26.08 20.98 4.71
CA LEU A 38 -24.92 21.79 4.31
C LEU A 38 -25.28 22.81 3.21
N GLU A 39 -26.08 22.36 2.23
CA GLU A 39 -26.50 23.17 1.09
C GLU A 39 -27.31 24.40 1.51
N GLU A 40 -28.20 24.26 2.51
CA GLU A 40 -28.96 25.39 3.06
C GLU A 40 -28.05 26.36 3.82
N LEU A 41 -27.08 25.86 4.57
CA LEU A 41 -26.12 26.71 5.28
C LEU A 41 -25.23 27.49 4.30
N LEU A 42 -24.84 26.86 3.18
CA LEU A 42 -24.09 27.51 2.13
C LEU A 42 -24.93 28.59 1.42
N GLU A 43 -26.22 28.32 1.18
CA GLU A 43 -27.12 29.31 0.59
C GLU A 43 -27.32 30.52 1.52
N ASP A 44 -27.51 30.29 2.83
CA ASP A 44 -27.60 31.37 3.82
C ASP A 44 -26.32 32.22 3.84
N ALA A 45 -25.13 31.58 3.69
CA ALA A 45 -23.86 32.29 3.69
C ALA A 45 -23.62 33.10 2.40
N LEU A 46 -24.17 32.68 1.27
CA LEU A 46 -24.09 33.41 0.00
C LEU A 46 -24.80 34.78 0.02
N ALA A 47 -25.64 35.04 1.01
CA ALA A 47 -26.20 36.36 1.24
C ALA A 47 -25.14 37.40 1.68
N GLN A 48 -23.99 36.97 2.22
CA GLN A 48 -22.94 37.80 2.79
C GLN A 48 -21.56 37.62 2.11
N TYR A 49 -21.35 36.48 1.44
CA TYR A 49 -20.07 36.08 0.83
C TYR A 49 -20.25 35.77 -0.65
N THR A 50 -19.23 36.08 -1.45
CA THR A 50 -19.14 35.43 -2.76
C THR A 50 -18.78 33.94 -2.58
N PRO A 51 -19.13 33.05 -3.52
CA PRO A 51 -18.73 31.65 -3.42
C PRO A 51 -17.23 31.45 -3.21
N LEU A 52 -16.39 32.24 -3.88
CA LEU A 52 -14.94 32.16 -3.76
C LEU A 52 -14.43 32.63 -2.38
N ASP A 53 -14.97 33.74 -1.86
CA ASP A 53 -14.59 34.24 -0.53
C ASP A 53 -15.01 33.23 0.56
N LEU A 54 -16.19 32.62 0.40
CA LEU A 54 -16.69 31.60 1.34
C LEU A 54 -15.75 30.39 1.41
N ILE A 55 -15.27 29.92 0.25
CA ILE A 55 -14.29 28.83 0.18
C ILE A 55 -12.98 29.26 0.87
N ASN A 56 -12.43 30.41 0.50
CA ASN A 56 -11.09 30.81 0.92
C ASN A 56 -11.00 31.28 2.38
N THR A 57 -12.06 31.88 2.93
CA THR A 57 -12.01 32.47 4.27
C THR A 57 -12.68 31.61 5.35
N VAL A 58 -13.73 30.85 4.99
CA VAL A 58 -14.51 30.09 5.96
C VAL A 58 -14.20 28.59 5.88
N LEU A 59 -14.34 28.00 4.67
CA LEU A 59 -14.22 26.55 4.53
C LEU A 59 -12.76 26.09 4.66
N LEU A 60 -11.82 26.79 4.05
CA LEU A 60 -10.38 26.49 4.16
C LEU A 60 -9.85 26.71 5.58
N ASP A 61 -10.38 27.69 6.35
CA ASP A 61 -10.01 27.87 7.77
C ASP A 61 -10.51 26.68 8.61
N GLY A 62 -11.70 26.15 8.31
CA GLY A 62 -12.18 24.89 8.88
C GLY A 62 -11.23 23.72 8.59
N MET A 63 -10.79 23.55 7.34
CA MET A 63 -9.83 22.50 6.95
C MET A 63 -8.45 22.69 7.59
N LYS A 64 -7.97 23.92 7.75
CA LYS A 64 -6.74 24.21 8.49
C LYS A 64 -6.83 23.72 9.93
N THR A 65 -7.96 24.00 10.61
CA THR A 65 -8.21 23.49 11.97
C THR A 65 -8.18 21.95 12.01
N VAL A 66 -8.74 21.28 11.01
CA VAL A 66 -8.67 19.81 10.86
C VAL A 66 -7.22 19.35 10.76
N GLY A 67 -6.40 20.01 9.95
CA GLY A 67 -4.96 19.72 9.81
C GLY A 67 -4.20 19.89 11.14
N ASP A 68 -4.45 20.96 11.87
CA ASP A 68 -3.83 21.23 13.18
C ASP A 68 -4.22 20.16 14.22
N LEU A 69 -5.50 19.76 14.25
CA LEU A 69 -5.99 18.70 15.14
C LEU A 69 -5.37 17.32 14.79
N PHE A 70 -5.21 17.02 13.52
CA PHE A 70 -4.56 15.80 13.07
C PHE A 70 -3.07 15.80 13.42
N GLY A 71 -2.34 16.88 13.14
CA GLY A 71 -0.92 17.03 13.48
C GLY A 71 -0.68 16.94 14.99
N ALA A 72 -1.61 17.48 15.81
CA ALA A 72 -1.59 17.36 17.27
C ALA A 72 -2.05 15.97 17.78
N ARG A 73 -2.35 15.00 16.91
CA ARG A 73 -2.90 13.65 17.23
C ARG A 73 -4.23 13.70 18.01
N LYS A 74 -4.98 14.77 17.88
CA LYS A 74 -6.31 14.97 18.49
C LYS A 74 -7.45 14.52 17.57
N MET A 75 -7.16 14.31 16.29
CA MET A 75 -8.10 13.79 15.28
C MET A 75 -7.49 12.57 14.57
N GLN A 76 -8.32 11.61 14.21
CA GLN A 76 -7.92 10.40 13.47
C GLN A 76 -8.14 10.61 11.97
N LEU A 77 -7.36 9.90 11.12
CA LEU A 77 -7.46 10.03 9.67
C LEU A 77 -8.90 9.83 9.13
N PRO A 78 -9.69 8.85 9.56
CA PRO A 78 -11.08 8.73 9.10
C PRO A 78 -11.89 10.01 9.31
N SER A 79 -11.73 10.69 10.46
CA SER A 79 -12.42 11.96 10.72
C SER A 79 -11.93 13.11 9.82
N VAL A 80 -10.63 13.11 9.45
CA VAL A 80 -10.10 14.04 8.44
C VAL A 80 -10.74 13.78 7.07
N LEU A 81 -10.94 12.51 6.70
CA LEU A 81 -11.58 12.12 5.44
C LEU A 81 -13.07 12.47 5.42
N ASP A 82 -13.78 12.34 6.55
CA ASP A 82 -15.16 12.84 6.69
C ASP A 82 -15.21 14.36 6.45
N SER A 83 -14.30 15.11 7.08
CA SER A 83 -14.15 16.56 6.88
C SER A 83 -13.87 16.92 5.41
N ALA A 84 -12.95 16.18 4.76
CA ALA A 84 -12.63 16.35 3.35
C ALA A 84 -13.84 16.06 2.44
N GLY A 85 -14.65 15.05 2.78
CA GLY A 85 -15.90 14.73 2.07
C GLY A 85 -16.93 15.86 2.16
N VAL A 86 -17.07 16.50 3.33
CA VAL A 86 -17.92 17.69 3.52
C VAL A 86 -17.39 18.88 2.71
N MET A 87 -16.07 19.14 2.75
CA MET A 87 -15.44 20.19 1.95
C MET A 87 -15.68 19.99 0.45
N LYS A 88 -15.47 18.76 -0.08
CA LYS A 88 -15.76 18.44 -1.49
C LYS A 88 -17.23 18.71 -1.85
N SER A 89 -18.18 18.32 -0.98
CA SER A 89 -19.60 18.58 -1.20
C SER A 89 -19.90 20.08 -1.22
N ALA A 90 -19.30 20.86 -0.31
CA ALA A 90 -19.47 22.29 -0.25
C ALA A 90 -18.92 22.98 -1.51
N VAL A 91 -17.71 22.62 -1.96
CA VAL A 91 -17.12 23.18 -3.18
C VAL A 91 -17.94 22.82 -4.40
N ALA A 92 -18.39 21.57 -4.55
CA ALA A 92 -19.24 21.14 -5.66
C ALA A 92 -20.58 21.89 -5.72
N TYR A 93 -21.14 22.28 -4.57
CA TYR A 93 -22.35 23.12 -4.49
C TYR A 93 -22.08 24.58 -4.90
N LEU A 94 -20.92 25.13 -4.54
CA LEU A 94 -20.55 26.52 -4.79
C LEU A 94 -20.00 26.74 -6.22
N GLU A 95 -19.30 25.76 -6.79
CA GLU A 95 -18.63 25.88 -8.10
C GLU A 95 -19.55 26.36 -9.25
N PRO A 96 -20.78 25.83 -9.43
CA PRO A 96 -21.68 26.31 -10.48
C PRO A 96 -22.16 27.76 -10.28
N LYS A 97 -22.02 28.29 -9.03
CA LYS A 97 -22.44 29.65 -8.64
C LYS A 97 -21.28 30.65 -8.73
N MET A 98 -20.06 30.16 -9.02
CA MET A 98 -18.89 31.02 -9.22
C MET A 98 -18.98 31.68 -10.60
N GLU A 99 -18.86 33.01 -10.66
CA GLU A 99 -18.57 33.66 -11.93
C GLU A 99 -17.23 33.13 -12.45
N LYS A 100 -17.12 32.88 -13.77
CA LYS A 100 -15.88 32.40 -14.42
C LYS A 100 -14.74 33.41 -14.34
N GLN A 101 -14.43 33.87 -13.15
CA GLN A 101 -13.17 34.55 -12.88
C GLN A 101 -12.16 33.46 -12.51
N SER A 102 -10.97 33.55 -13.11
CA SER A 102 -9.80 32.74 -12.75
C SER A 102 -9.46 33.01 -11.28
N GLY A 103 -10.18 32.35 -10.36
CA GLY A 103 -9.91 32.40 -8.93
C GLY A 103 -8.51 31.88 -8.65
N SER A 104 -7.81 32.50 -7.73
CA SER A 104 -6.46 32.17 -7.32
C SER A 104 -6.40 30.75 -6.74
N GLN A 105 -6.18 29.76 -7.60
CA GLN A 105 -5.74 28.44 -7.15
C GLN A 105 -4.36 28.64 -6.50
N LYS A 106 -4.16 28.07 -5.32
CA LYS A 106 -2.87 28.16 -4.59
C LYS A 106 -1.71 27.57 -5.42
N GLY A 107 -1.99 26.63 -6.31
CA GLY A 107 -1.03 25.99 -7.17
C GLY A 107 -1.59 24.72 -7.81
N THR A 108 -0.84 24.13 -8.73
CA THR A 108 -1.20 22.89 -9.43
C THR A 108 -0.13 21.84 -9.19
N ILE A 109 -0.53 20.62 -8.88
CA ILE A 109 0.36 19.44 -8.80
C ILE A 109 -0.16 18.34 -9.73
N VAL A 110 0.76 17.66 -10.39
CA VAL A 110 0.47 16.39 -11.08
C VAL A 110 0.84 15.26 -10.16
N LEU A 111 -0.12 14.40 -9.83
CA LEU A 111 0.09 13.20 -8.99
C LEU A 111 0.01 11.94 -9.83
N ALA A 112 0.96 11.03 -9.63
CA ALA A 112 0.96 9.74 -10.31
C ALA A 112 1.54 8.63 -9.43
N THR A 113 0.96 7.44 -9.50
CA THR A 113 1.66 6.21 -9.14
C THR A 113 2.48 5.78 -10.35
N VAL A 114 3.79 5.62 -10.15
CA VAL A 114 4.75 5.40 -11.23
C VAL A 114 4.49 4.11 -12.01
N LYS A 115 5.17 3.99 -13.15
CA LYS A 115 5.01 2.89 -14.10
C LYS A 115 5.00 1.54 -13.43
N GLY A 116 3.95 0.75 -13.73
CA GLY A 116 3.74 -0.62 -13.30
C GLY A 116 3.30 -0.80 -11.84
N ASP A 117 3.32 0.26 -11.02
CA ASP A 117 2.84 0.20 -9.65
C ASP A 117 1.31 0.43 -9.61
N VAL A 118 0.62 -0.37 -8.81
CA VAL A 118 -0.85 -0.35 -8.66
C VAL A 118 -1.33 0.23 -7.34
N HIS A 119 -0.41 0.47 -6.41
CA HIS A 119 -0.73 0.93 -5.06
C HIS A 119 -1.06 2.43 -5.08
N ASP A 120 -2.30 2.79 -4.79
CA ASP A 120 -2.78 4.15 -4.96
C ASP A 120 -3.30 4.83 -3.70
N ILE A 121 -3.50 4.09 -2.59
CA ILE A 121 -4.08 4.65 -1.37
C ILE A 121 -3.31 5.88 -0.85
N GLY A 122 -1.99 5.82 -0.80
CA GLY A 122 -1.15 6.94 -0.35
C GLY A 122 -1.28 8.15 -1.26
N LYS A 123 -1.24 7.95 -2.58
CA LYS A 123 -1.43 9.00 -3.59
C LYS A 123 -2.82 9.62 -3.49
N ASN A 124 -3.85 8.80 -3.33
CA ASN A 124 -5.23 9.27 -3.24
C ASN A 124 -5.46 10.08 -1.95
N LEU A 125 -4.81 9.71 -0.83
CA LEU A 125 -4.84 10.52 0.38
C LEU A 125 -4.17 11.89 0.17
N VAL A 126 -3.04 11.95 -0.54
CA VAL A 126 -2.40 13.23 -0.92
C VAL A 126 -3.33 14.06 -1.79
N ASP A 127 -3.99 13.47 -2.79
CA ASP A 127 -4.97 14.13 -3.64
C ASP A 127 -6.10 14.75 -2.80
N ILE A 128 -6.72 13.96 -1.92
CA ILE A 128 -7.80 14.43 -1.04
C ILE A 128 -7.32 15.64 -0.20
N ILE A 129 -6.18 15.52 0.46
CA ILE A 129 -5.67 16.57 1.35
C ILE A 129 -5.34 17.84 0.55
N LEU A 130 -4.62 17.74 -0.56
CA LEU A 130 -4.25 18.90 -1.38
C LEU A 130 -5.47 19.58 -2.01
N SER A 131 -6.38 18.81 -2.61
CA SER A 131 -7.59 19.34 -3.24
C SER A 131 -8.45 20.10 -2.23
N ASN A 132 -8.60 19.57 -1.02
CA ASN A 132 -9.39 20.23 0.04
C ASN A 132 -8.66 21.38 0.74
N ASN A 133 -7.40 21.63 0.41
CA ASN A 133 -6.63 22.78 0.86
C ASN A 133 -6.37 23.83 -0.25
N GLY A 134 -7.13 23.77 -1.35
CA GLY A 134 -7.16 24.78 -2.40
C GLY A 134 -6.13 24.60 -3.51
N PHE A 135 -5.48 23.45 -3.60
CA PHE A 135 -4.60 23.09 -4.71
C PHE A 135 -5.39 22.40 -5.83
N LYS A 136 -5.00 22.66 -7.08
CA LYS A 136 -5.47 21.87 -8.20
C LYS A 136 -4.62 20.61 -8.32
N VAL A 137 -5.26 19.46 -8.17
CA VAL A 137 -4.61 18.15 -8.34
C VAL A 137 -4.99 17.55 -9.68
N VAL A 138 -3.99 17.22 -10.49
CA VAL A 138 -4.14 16.45 -11.72
C VAL A 138 -3.69 15.03 -11.41
N ASN A 139 -4.63 14.19 -10.98
CA ASN A 139 -4.37 12.80 -10.61
C ASN A 139 -4.40 11.90 -11.85
N LEU A 140 -3.23 11.41 -12.26
CA LEU A 140 -3.09 10.54 -13.44
C LEU A 140 -3.44 9.07 -13.15
N GLY A 141 -3.68 8.70 -11.88
CA GLY A 141 -3.96 7.33 -11.51
C GLY A 141 -2.69 6.50 -11.32
N ILE A 142 -2.83 5.19 -11.56
CA ILE A 142 -1.78 4.18 -11.38
C ILE A 142 -1.03 3.87 -12.69
N LYS A 143 0.12 3.20 -12.59
CA LYS A 143 0.91 2.66 -13.73
C LYS A 143 1.36 3.71 -14.73
N GLN A 144 1.62 4.93 -14.30
CA GLN A 144 1.89 6.04 -15.20
C GLN A 144 3.33 6.05 -15.73
N PRO A 145 3.52 6.00 -17.06
CA PRO A 145 4.84 6.15 -17.66
C PRO A 145 5.43 7.55 -17.39
N GLY A 146 6.75 7.63 -17.25
CA GLY A 146 7.44 8.90 -16.98
C GLY A 146 7.12 10.00 -17.99
N ASP A 147 7.10 9.68 -19.28
CA ASP A 147 6.76 10.63 -20.34
C ASP A 147 5.34 11.20 -20.20
N SER A 148 4.38 10.38 -19.74
CA SER A 148 3.00 10.83 -19.52
C SER A 148 2.92 11.80 -18.33
N ILE A 149 3.67 11.52 -17.26
CA ILE A 149 3.76 12.37 -16.07
C ILE A 149 4.37 13.72 -16.43
N ILE A 150 5.50 13.71 -17.13
CA ILE A 150 6.21 14.93 -17.56
C ILE A 150 5.34 15.76 -18.50
N ARG A 151 4.69 15.13 -19.49
CA ARG A 151 3.78 15.80 -20.42
C ARG A 151 2.62 16.46 -19.69
N ALA A 152 1.97 15.76 -18.76
CA ALA A 152 0.88 16.32 -17.97
C ALA A 152 1.34 17.52 -17.12
N ALA A 153 2.56 17.46 -16.55
CA ALA A 153 3.11 18.60 -15.81
C ALA A 153 3.31 19.83 -16.70
N GLN A 154 3.77 19.66 -17.92
CA GLN A 154 3.91 20.75 -18.90
C GLN A 154 2.55 21.29 -19.36
N GLU A 155 1.61 20.42 -19.74
CA GLU A 155 0.27 20.79 -20.22
C GLU A 155 -0.53 21.57 -19.16
N HIS A 156 -0.44 21.14 -17.91
CA HIS A 156 -1.15 21.78 -16.79
C HIS A 156 -0.35 22.87 -16.09
N ARG A 157 0.87 23.19 -16.57
CA ARG A 157 1.77 24.17 -15.96
C ARG A 157 1.90 23.92 -14.44
N ALA A 158 2.21 22.69 -14.09
CA ALA A 158 2.28 22.26 -12.70
C ALA A 158 3.36 23.03 -11.93
N HIS A 159 3.11 23.27 -10.65
CA HIS A 159 4.08 23.83 -9.71
C HIS A 159 4.99 22.75 -9.13
N ALA A 160 4.51 21.50 -9.12
CA ALA A 160 5.28 20.33 -8.71
C ALA A 160 4.74 19.05 -9.35
N ILE A 161 5.57 18.00 -9.32
CA ILE A 161 5.19 16.63 -9.67
C ILE A 161 5.25 15.78 -8.39
N GLY A 162 4.16 15.07 -8.07
CA GLY A 162 4.10 14.11 -6.98
C GLY A 162 4.18 12.67 -7.50
N LEU A 163 5.17 11.92 -7.04
CA LEU A 163 5.41 10.54 -7.42
C LEU A 163 5.11 9.61 -6.23
N SER A 164 4.32 8.57 -6.47
CA SER A 164 3.97 7.55 -5.48
C SER A 164 4.37 6.15 -5.96
N GLY A 165 4.77 5.29 -4.99
CA GLY A 165 5.06 3.89 -5.24
C GLY A 165 5.35 3.13 -3.95
N LEU A 166 5.02 1.84 -3.91
CA LEU A 166 5.12 1.03 -2.70
C LEU A 166 6.39 0.17 -2.65
N LEU A 167 6.93 -0.25 -3.79
CA LEU A 167 8.00 -1.25 -3.85
C LEU A 167 9.34 -0.63 -4.24
N VAL A 168 10.43 -1.34 -3.96
CA VAL A 168 11.80 -0.92 -4.32
C VAL A 168 11.92 -0.64 -5.83
N LYS A 169 11.26 -1.43 -6.69
CA LYS A 169 11.27 -1.19 -8.13
C LYS A 169 10.61 0.14 -8.51
N SER A 170 9.57 0.55 -7.78
CA SER A 170 8.92 1.84 -7.99
C SER A 170 9.85 3.02 -7.70
N THR A 171 10.80 2.87 -6.75
CA THR A 171 11.78 3.91 -6.47
C THR A 171 12.77 4.11 -7.63
N LEU A 172 13.06 3.06 -8.41
CA LEU A 172 13.86 3.16 -9.64
C LEU A 172 13.08 3.88 -10.75
N GLU A 173 11.78 3.59 -10.90
CA GLU A 173 10.94 4.33 -11.86
C GLU A 173 10.85 5.82 -11.49
N MET A 174 10.77 6.17 -10.19
CA MET A 174 10.87 7.57 -9.74
C MET A 174 12.21 8.20 -10.13
N LYS A 175 13.31 7.47 -9.93
CA LYS A 175 14.65 7.92 -10.32
C LYS A 175 14.73 8.20 -11.83
N TYR A 176 14.15 7.33 -12.67
CA TYR A 176 14.12 7.55 -14.12
C TYR A 176 13.32 8.80 -14.51
N VAL A 177 12.18 9.06 -13.90
CA VAL A 177 11.41 10.30 -14.12
C VAL A 177 12.26 11.54 -13.76
N ILE A 178 12.95 11.49 -12.63
CA ILE A 178 13.82 12.57 -12.14
C ILE A 178 14.98 12.81 -13.11
N GLN A 179 15.66 11.75 -13.57
CA GLN A 179 16.74 11.84 -14.55
C GLN A 179 16.26 12.37 -15.91
N ASP A 180 15.05 12.02 -16.32
CA ASP A 180 14.44 12.51 -17.54
C ASP A 180 14.13 14.01 -17.46
N LEU A 181 13.66 14.50 -16.31
CA LEU A 181 13.48 15.93 -16.05
C LEU A 181 14.81 16.70 -16.17
N GLU A 182 15.89 16.20 -15.57
CA GLU A 182 17.23 16.81 -15.66
C GLU A 182 17.73 16.81 -17.10
N ARG A 183 17.61 15.68 -17.81
CA ARG A 183 18.03 15.55 -19.20
C ARG A 183 17.29 16.52 -20.13
N GLN A 184 15.99 16.75 -19.88
CA GLN A 184 15.17 17.68 -20.64
C GLN A 184 15.28 19.12 -20.15
N LYS A 185 16.04 19.40 -19.07
CA LYS A 185 16.19 20.71 -18.42
C LYS A 185 14.85 21.34 -18.03
N LEU A 186 13.94 20.52 -17.53
CA LEU A 186 12.64 20.94 -17.03
C LEU A 186 12.72 21.29 -15.53
N GLU A 187 12.03 22.34 -15.11
CA GLU A 187 12.17 22.92 -13.76
C GLU A 187 10.98 22.60 -12.85
N PHE A 188 10.53 21.35 -12.81
CA PHE A 188 9.46 20.92 -11.92
C PHE A 188 10.02 20.33 -10.62
N PRO A 189 9.81 20.94 -9.44
CA PRO A 189 10.10 20.28 -8.17
C PRO A 189 9.37 18.94 -8.08
N VAL A 190 10.04 17.92 -7.53
CA VAL A 190 9.49 16.56 -7.42
C VAL A 190 9.26 16.20 -5.95
N ILE A 191 8.07 15.77 -5.61
CA ILE A 191 7.71 15.27 -4.27
C ILE A 191 7.54 13.77 -4.37
N CYS A 192 8.38 13.01 -3.66
CA CYS A 192 8.36 11.55 -3.64
C CYS A 192 7.74 11.04 -2.34
N GLY A 193 6.78 10.12 -2.45
CA GLY A 193 6.15 9.45 -1.31
C GLY A 193 5.95 7.96 -1.57
N GLY A 194 5.82 7.19 -0.48
CA GLY A 194 5.56 5.76 -0.54
C GLY A 194 6.40 4.94 0.45
N ALA A 195 5.90 3.76 0.82
CA ALA A 195 6.46 2.98 1.93
C ALA A 195 7.87 2.41 1.67
N ALA A 196 8.27 2.26 0.40
CA ALA A 196 9.62 1.81 0.06
C ALA A 196 10.68 2.92 0.13
N LEU A 197 10.25 4.19 0.22
CA LEU A 197 11.16 5.31 0.30
C LEU A 197 11.60 5.57 1.74
N THR A 198 12.84 5.99 1.88
CA THR A 198 13.36 6.57 3.11
C THR A 198 13.79 8.00 2.85
N ARG A 199 13.73 8.86 3.87
CA ARG A 199 14.25 10.22 3.79
C ARG A 199 15.67 10.24 3.25
N LYS A 200 16.52 9.34 3.76
CA LYS A 200 17.90 9.21 3.34
C LYS A 200 18.02 8.94 1.83
N TYR A 201 17.28 7.98 1.30
CA TYR A 201 17.33 7.65 -0.12
C TYR A 201 16.89 8.83 -1.01
N VAL A 202 15.84 9.55 -0.63
CA VAL A 202 15.37 10.71 -1.39
C VAL A 202 16.38 11.87 -1.31
N GLU A 203 16.91 12.15 -0.12
CA GLU A 203 17.80 13.29 0.11
C GLU A 203 19.24 13.04 -0.32
N ASP A 204 19.75 11.81 -0.21
CA ASP A 204 21.15 11.46 -0.56
C ASP A 204 21.28 10.97 -2.01
N ASP A 205 20.32 10.19 -2.52
CA ASP A 205 20.44 9.56 -3.84
C ASP A 205 19.60 10.30 -4.91
N LEU A 206 18.27 10.44 -4.70
CA LEU A 206 17.42 11.03 -5.74
C LEU A 206 17.69 12.52 -5.94
N ARG A 207 17.92 13.29 -4.87
CA ARG A 207 18.18 14.73 -4.97
C ARG A 207 19.47 15.06 -5.74
N ARG A 208 20.47 14.21 -5.71
CA ARG A 208 21.72 14.40 -6.47
C ARG A 208 21.54 14.28 -7.97
N GLU A 209 20.47 13.62 -8.40
CA GLU A 209 20.18 13.41 -9.82
C GLU A 209 19.48 14.61 -10.46
N TYR A 210 19.08 15.64 -9.67
CA TYR A 210 18.24 16.73 -10.17
C TYR A 210 18.46 18.06 -9.47
N THR A 211 18.62 19.13 -10.27
CA THR A 211 18.98 20.47 -9.77
C THR A 211 17.79 21.27 -9.21
N ASN A 212 16.54 20.92 -9.58
CA ASN A 212 15.35 21.72 -9.24
C ASN A 212 14.58 21.24 -8.00
N GLY A 213 15.17 20.37 -7.22
CA GLY A 213 14.65 19.94 -5.93
C GLY A 213 13.84 18.66 -5.97
N VAL A 214 14.22 17.73 -5.07
CA VAL A 214 13.49 16.49 -4.80
C VAL A 214 13.18 16.44 -3.31
N PHE A 215 11.93 16.24 -2.95
CA PHE A 215 11.42 16.32 -1.59
C PHE A 215 10.83 14.98 -1.16
N TYR A 216 10.99 14.65 0.10
CA TYR A 216 10.38 13.47 0.70
C TYR A 216 9.13 13.85 1.51
N ALA A 217 7.99 13.28 1.14
CA ALA A 217 6.76 13.35 1.91
C ALA A 217 6.50 11.99 2.56
N ASP A 218 6.63 11.92 3.88
CA ASP A 218 6.37 10.71 4.67
C ASP A 218 4.88 10.47 4.92
N ASP A 219 4.07 11.52 4.78
CA ASP A 219 2.61 11.42 4.76
C ASP A 219 1.97 12.53 3.89
N ALA A 220 0.65 12.52 3.80
CA ALA A 220 -0.10 13.46 2.95
C ALA A 220 -0.01 14.91 3.46
N PHE A 221 0.14 15.13 4.76
CA PHE A 221 0.29 16.47 5.33
C PHE A 221 1.70 17.03 5.11
N ALA A 222 2.72 16.18 5.16
CA ALA A 222 4.06 16.59 4.72
C ALA A 222 4.05 17.04 3.26
N GLY A 223 3.32 16.33 2.39
CA GLY A 223 3.09 16.73 1.00
C GLY A 223 2.39 18.10 0.89
N LEU A 224 1.39 18.36 1.73
CA LEU A 224 0.70 19.64 1.79
C LEU A 224 1.65 20.79 2.15
N HIS A 225 2.43 20.63 3.21
CA HIS A 225 3.38 21.68 3.64
C HIS A 225 4.44 21.98 2.58
N ILE A 226 4.96 20.95 1.92
CA ILE A 226 5.90 21.15 0.80
C ILE A 226 5.23 21.94 -0.33
N MET A 227 3.99 21.60 -0.69
CA MET A 227 3.25 22.33 -1.72
C MET A 227 2.92 23.77 -1.31
N GLU A 228 2.61 24.05 -0.05
CA GLU A 228 2.41 25.41 0.46
C GLU A 228 3.70 26.23 0.34
N ASP A 229 4.85 25.65 0.67
CA ASP A 229 6.16 26.30 0.52
C ASP A 229 6.49 26.58 -0.96
N LEU A 230 6.26 25.60 -1.87
CA LEU A 230 6.54 25.72 -3.29
C LEU A 230 5.60 26.68 -4.04
N ALA A 231 4.37 26.84 -3.59
CA ALA A 231 3.37 27.70 -4.22
C ALA A 231 3.51 29.19 -3.86
N THR A 232 4.41 29.55 -2.94
CA THR A 232 4.68 30.98 -2.64
C THR A 232 5.44 31.64 -3.80
N GLU A 233 5.23 32.95 -4.03
CA GLU A 233 5.89 33.69 -5.13
C GLU A 233 7.43 33.56 -5.13
N ASN A 234 8.03 33.32 -3.98
CA ASN A 234 9.47 33.10 -3.80
C ASN A 234 9.84 31.62 -3.67
N GLY A 235 8.88 30.72 -3.45
CA GLY A 235 9.15 29.31 -3.12
C GLY A 235 9.85 28.57 -4.24
N ALA A 236 9.39 28.72 -5.48
CA ALA A 236 10.01 28.11 -6.66
C ALA A 236 11.40 28.67 -7.00
N ARG A 237 11.77 29.85 -6.45
CA ARG A 237 13.06 30.53 -6.67
C ARG A 237 13.98 30.45 -5.46
N ASP A 238 13.49 30.02 -4.30
CA ASP A 238 14.31 29.92 -3.09
C ASP A 238 15.28 28.73 -3.22
N SER A 239 16.58 29.04 -3.28
CA SER A 239 17.65 28.03 -3.31
C SER A 239 17.57 27.04 -2.13
N ARG A 240 17.08 27.50 -0.97
CA ARG A 240 16.90 26.68 0.24
C ARG A 240 15.80 25.62 0.08
N LEU A 241 14.78 25.88 -0.76
CA LEU A 241 13.78 24.89 -1.12
C LEU A 241 14.31 23.92 -2.19
N ARG A 242 15.17 24.43 -3.11
CA ARG A 242 15.84 23.59 -4.11
C ARG A 242 16.90 22.68 -3.47
N GLU A 243 17.65 23.19 -2.49
CA GLU A 243 18.69 22.43 -1.78
C GLU A 243 18.16 21.48 -0.69
N GLY A 244 16.85 21.59 -0.34
CA GLY A 244 16.27 20.94 0.84
C GLY A 244 16.74 21.59 2.14
N ARG A 245 15.95 21.48 3.21
CA ARG A 245 16.38 21.95 4.53
C ARG A 245 17.75 21.38 4.84
N THR A 246 18.75 22.25 5.02
CA THR A 246 20.13 21.90 5.30
C THR A 246 20.20 20.72 6.26
N VAL A 247 20.74 19.63 5.77
CA VAL A 247 21.11 18.47 6.55
C VAL A 247 22.03 18.97 7.67
N LYS A 248 21.60 18.86 8.92
CA LYS A 248 22.57 18.75 10.00
C LYS A 248 23.48 17.62 9.60
N GLU A 249 24.80 17.90 9.52
CA GLU A 249 25.83 16.94 9.19
C GLU A 249 25.60 15.64 9.98
N TYR A 250 24.93 14.70 9.35
CA TYR A 250 24.99 13.33 9.81
C TYR A 250 26.37 12.83 9.40
N ALA A 251 27.18 12.56 10.42
CA ALA A 251 28.47 11.93 10.28
C ALA A 251 28.41 10.88 9.17
N LYS A 252 29.41 10.91 8.30
CA LYS A 252 29.68 9.92 7.25
C LYS A 252 29.43 8.50 7.77
N ALA A 253 28.20 8.02 7.64
CA ALA A 253 27.98 6.59 7.58
C ALA A 253 28.39 6.21 6.17
N ALA A 254 29.37 5.36 6.08
CA ALA A 254 29.97 4.89 4.85
C ALA A 254 28.89 4.57 3.83
N VAL A 255 29.03 5.16 2.65
CA VAL A 255 28.47 4.66 1.41
C VAL A 255 28.90 3.19 1.36
N VAL A 256 27.96 2.28 1.59
CA VAL A 256 28.17 0.91 1.16
C VAL A 256 27.95 0.98 -0.35
N ASP A 257 29.07 1.19 -1.05
CA ASP A 257 29.14 0.86 -2.46
C ASP A 257 28.50 -0.52 -2.63
N GLU A 258 27.75 -0.72 -3.70
CA GLU A 258 27.45 -2.04 -4.25
C GLU A 258 28.78 -2.69 -4.68
N GLU A 259 29.69 -2.85 -3.73
CA GLU A 259 30.87 -3.64 -3.95
C GLU A 259 30.46 -5.11 -4.04
N THR A 260 30.71 -5.66 -5.19
CA THR A 260 30.89 -7.06 -5.51
C THR A 260 31.76 -7.76 -4.47
N GLY A 261 31.20 -7.97 -3.28
CA GLY A 261 31.77 -8.92 -2.32
C GLY A 261 31.57 -10.33 -2.86
N PRO A 262 32.38 -11.31 -2.43
CA PRO A 262 32.30 -12.67 -2.95
C PRO A 262 30.88 -13.22 -2.76
N VAL A 263 30.24 -13.63 -3.84
CA VAL A 263 28.95 -14.32 -3.83
C VAL A 263 29.21 -15.69 -3.21
N PHE A 264 28.83 -15.86 -1.94
CA PHE A 264 28.91 -17.16 -1.30
C PHE A 264 27.86 -18.09 -1.93
N ALA A 265 28.31 -19.13 -2.62
CA ALA A 265 27.42 -20.19 -3.16
C ALA A 265 27.23 -21.34 -2.18
N GLU A 266 27.98 -21.35 -1.07
CA GLU A 266 27.94 -22.42 -0.10
C GLU A 266 26.70 -22.33 0.79
N ARG A 267 26.06 -23.48 1.02
CA ARG A 267 24.90 -23.62 1.92
C ARG A 267 25.22 -23.08 3.32
N SER A 268 24.25 -22.45 3.95
CA SER A 268 24.37 -21.95 5.33
C SER A 268 24.71 -23.10 6.29
N PRO A 269 25.76 -22.95 7.14
CA PRO A 269 26.16 -24.00 8.08
C PRO A 269 25.14 -24.25 9.20
N VAL A 270 24.17 -23.36 9.39
CA VAL A 270 23.13 -23.47 10.44
C VAL A 270 21.86 -24.17 9.93
N VAL A 271 21.77 -24.49 8.64
CA VAL A 271 20.62 -25.18 8.05
C VAL A 271 20.99 -26.65 7.82
N GLY A 272 20.53 -27.53 8.70
CA GLY A 272 20.74 -28.98 8.58
C GLY A 272 19.87 -29.61 7.49
N ASP A 273 20.09 -30.89 7.24
CA ASP A 273 19.23 -31.66 6.34
C ASP A 273 17.93 -32.07 7.02
N VAL A 274 16.85 -32.16 6.26
CA VAL A 274 15.58 -32.74 6.70
C VAL A 274 15.61 -34.25 6.44
N PRO A 275 15.57 -35.08 7.49
CA PRO A 275 15.65 -36.54 7.30
C PRO A 275 14.49 -37.11 6.48
N ASN A 276 13.28 -36.64 6.74
CA ASN A 276 12.05 -37.06 6.09
C ASN A 276 11.45 -35.86 5.34
N LEU A 277 11.59 -35.89 4.02
CA LEU A 277 10.97 -34.90 3.14
C LEU A 277 9.46 -35.20 3.01
N PRO A 278 8.60 -34.19 3.07
CA PRO A 278 7.17 -34.41 2.93
C PRO A 278 6.82 -34.83 1.49
N THR A 279 5.82 -35.68 1.36
CA THR A 279 5.24 -36.02 0.07
C THR A 279 3.91 -35.30 -0.06
N PRO A 280 3.73 -34.44 -1.07
CA PRO A 280 2.47 -33.71 -1.23
C PRO A 280 1.35 -34.67 -1.64
N PRO A 281 0.07 -34.35 -1.36
CA PRO A 281 -1.07 -35.20 -1.72
C PRO A 281 -1.32 -35.26 -3.23
N PHE A 282 -0.74 -34.35 -4.00
CA PHE A 282 -0.75 -34.30 -5.46
C PHE A 282 0.47 -33.52 -5.97
N TRP A 283 0.79 -33.73 -7.23
CA TRP A 283 1.75 -32.92 -7.98
C TRP A 283 1.01 -32.06 -9.01
N GLY A 284 1.57 -30.88 -9.32
CA GLY A 284 0.98 -29.92 -10.24
C GLY A 284 0.07 -28.92 -9.55
N VAL A 285 -0.95 -28.43 -10.27
CA VAL A 285 -1.73 -27.25 -9.90
C VAL A 285 -3.13 -27.62 -9.45
N ARG A 286 -3.62 -26.92 -8.44
CA ARG A 286 -5.04 -26.92 -8.03
C ARG A 286 -5.55 -25.50 -7.89
N VAL A 287 -6.86 -25.36 -8.07
CA VAL A 287 -7.61 -24.11 -7.85
C VAL A 287 -8.64 -24.36 -6.78
N ARG A 288 -8.76 -23.43 -5.85
CA ARG A 288 -9.76 -23.45 -4.80
C ARG A 288 -10.49 -22.11 -4.73
N LYS A 289 -11.84 -22.15 -4.75
CA LYS A 289 -12.73 -20.95 -4.73
C LYS A 289 -13.84 -21.06 -3.69
N ASP A 290 -13.82 -22.12 -2.89
CA ASP A 290 -14.84 -22.49 -1.89
C ASP A 290 -14.46 -22.01 -0.47
N TYR A 291 -13.92 -20.80 -0.35
CA TYR A 291 -13.60 -20.21 0.95
C TYR A 291 -14.81 -19.51 1.55
N ASP A 292 -15.12 -19.85 2.80
CA ASP A 292 -16.05 -19.06 3.61
C ASP A 292 -15.34 -17.77 4.07
N LEU A 293 -15.86 -16.61 3.67
CA LEU A 293 -15.30 -15.31 4.05
C LEU A 293 -15.26 -15.13 5.57
N ARG A 294 -16.24 -15.65 6.31
CA ARG A 294 -16.27 -15.53 7.77
C ARG A 294 -15.12 -16.31 8.41
N GLU A 295 -14.74 -17.44 7.85
CA GLU A 295 -13.52 -18.16 8.29
C GLU A 295 -12.26 -17.39 7.91
N VAL A 296 -12.20 -16.76 6.74
CA VAL A 296 -11.06 -15.93 6.32
C VAL A 296 -10.90 -14.74 7.27
N PHE A 297 -11.96 -14.05 7.64
CA PHE A 297 -11.91 -12.89 8.54
C PHE A 297 -11.33 -13.22 9.93
N ARG A 298 -11.46 -14.45 10.41
CA ARG A 298 -10.81 -14.88 11.67
C ARG A 298 -9.28 -14.78 11.62
N TYR A 299 -8.69 -14.77 10.42
CA TYR A 299 -7.25 -14.64 10.19
C TYR A 299 -6.82 -13.21 9.86
N ILE A 300 -7.70 -12.22 9.96
CA ILE A 300 -7.32 -10.82 9.80
C ILE A 300 -6.40 -10.41 10.95
N ASN A 301 -5.28 -9.80 10.60
CA ASN A 301 -4.43 -9.13 11.56
C ASN A 301 -5.01 -7.74 11.90
N GLU A 302 -5.89 -7.69 12.92
CA GLU A 302 -6.53 -6.42 13.34
C GLU A 302 -5.51 -5.31 13.64
N THR A 303 -4.31 -5.66 14.12
CA THR A 303 -3.27 -4.65 14.40
C THR A 303 -2.74 -4.05 13.11
N ALA A 304 -2.51 -4.86 12.08
CA ALA A 304 -2.11 -4.38 10.76
C ALA A 304 -3.24 -3.56 10.12
N LEU A 305 -4.48 -4.06 10.16
CA LEU A 305 -5.64 -3.36 9.62
C LEU A 305 -5.80 -1.97 10.28
N PHE A 306 -5.86 -1.91 11.61
CA PHE A 306 -6.16 -0.64 12.27
C PHE A 306 -4.98 0.33 12.24
N LYS A 307 -3.75 -0.12 12.47
CA LYS A 307 -2.58 0.78 12.52
C LYS A 307 -2.04 1.15 11.16
N ASN A 308 -1.95 0.20 10.23
CA ASN A 308 -1.31 0.42 8.94
C ASN A 308 -2.32 0.84 7.86
N GLN A 309 -3.43 0.10 7.71
CA GLN A 309 -4.41 0.39 6.66
C GLN A 309 -5.33 1.55 7.05
N TRP A 310 -5.97 1.50 8.21
CA TRP A 310 -6.90 2.55 8.67
C TRP A 310 -6.19 3.70 9.40
N GLN A 311 -4.85 3.60 9.56
CA GLN A 311 -4.00 4.66 10.10
C GLN A 311 -4.41 5.14 11.51
N LEU A 312 -4.85 4.21 12.37
CA LEU A 312 -5.20 4.54 13.75
C LEU A 312 -3.93 4.88 14.55
N LYS A 313 -3.72 6.16 14.81
CA LYS A 313 -2.59 6.68 15.60
C LYS A 313 -3.12 7.28 16.90
N THR A 314 -2.58 6.87 18.04
CA THR A 314 -2.97 7.34 19.37
C THR A 314 -1.75 7.75 20.19
N ALA A 315 -1.99 8.59 21.21
CA ALA A 315 -0.92 9.03 22.12
C ALA A 315 -0.58 7.96 23.17
N SER A 316 -1.51 7.04 23.47
CA SER A 316 -1.32 5.99 24.48
C SER A 316 -1.90 4.65 24.03
N GLN A 317 -1.36 3.56 24.59
CA GLN A 317 -1.89 2.21 24.38
C GLN A 317 -3.32 2.05 24.93
N THR A 318 -3.64 2.73 26.02
CA THR A 318 -4.99 2.68 26.61
C THR A 318 -6.02 3.31 25.67
N ASP A 319 -5.72 4.47 25.08
CA ASP A 319 -6.60 5.10 24.09
C ASP A 319 -6.73 4.26 22.82
N TYR A 320 -5.66 3.59 22.40
CA TYR A 320 -5.70 2.66 21.28
C TYR A 320 -6.71 1.55 21.54
N LEU A 321 -6.58 0.83 22.66
CA LEU A 321 -7.46 -0.28 23.00
C LEU A 321 -8.92 0.17 23.13
N ARG A 322 -9.17 1.32 23.79
CA ARG A 322 -10.51 1.88 23.92
C ARG A 322 -11.13 2.20 22.54
N LEU A 323 -10.40 2.87 21.66
CA LEU A 323 -10.89 3.21 20.32
C LEU A 323 -11.12 1.96 19.46
N VAL A 324 -10.28 0.95 19.56
CA VAL A 324 -10.48 -0.32 18.88
C VAL A 324 -11.80 -0.94 19.31
N GLU A 325 -12.05 -1.07 20.62
CA GLU A 325 -13.27 -1.73 21.13
C GLU A 325 -14.54 -0.90 20.86
N GLU A 326 -14.50 0.40 21.14
CA GLU A 326 -15.69 1.23 21.08
C GLU A 326 -16.08 1.69 19.66
N LYS A 327 -15.11 1.77 18.74
CA LYS A 327 -15.34 2.36 17.43
C LYS A 327 -14.92 1.46 16.26
N PHE A 328 -13.67 1.00 16.21
CA PHE A 328 -13.13 0.42 14.99
C PHE A 328 -13.55 -1.05 14.78
N ARG A 329 -13.62 -1.85 15.83
CA ARG A 329 -14.12 -3.23 15.72
C ARG A 329 -15.60 -3.31 15.35
N PRO A 330 -16.51 -2.48 15.90
CA PRO A 330 -17.88 -2.39 15.37
C PRO A 330 -17.97 -2.02 13.89
N ILE A 331 -17.10 -1.10 13.41
CA ILE A 331 -17.02 -0.76 11.99
C ILE A 331 -16.53 -1.95 11.17
N LEU A 332 -15.51 -2.66 11.65
CA LEU A 332 -14.97 -3.86 11.00
C LEU A 332 -16.07 -4.92 10.82
N HIS A 333 -16.73 -5.31 11.90
CA HIS A 333 -17.77 -6.34 11.84
C HIS A 333 -18.91 -5.98 10.90
N LYS A 334 -19.36 -4.71 10.93
CA LYS A 334 -20.37 -4.24 10.00
C LYS A 334 -19.91 -4.36 8.55
N LEU A 335 -18.67 -3.99 8.27
CA LEU A 335 -18.12 -4.05 6.92
C LEU A 335 -17.90 -5.50 6.45
N GLU A 336 -17.50 -6.40 7.34
CA GLU A 336 -17.41 -7.85 7.09
C GLU A 336 -18.79 -8.43 6.68
N ASP A 337 -19.85 -8.04 7.39
CA ASP A 337 -21.20 -8.44 7.05
C ASP A 337 -21.63 -7.87 5.67
N GLU A 338 -21.42 -6.57 5.43
CA GLU A 338 -21.75 -5.90 4.16
C GLU A 338 -21.06 -6.55 2.95
N VAL A 339 -19.76 -6.85 3.04
CA VAL A 339 -19.02 -7.47 1.93
C VAL A 339 -19.39 -8.94 1.73
N THR A 340 -19.77 -9.63 2.80
CA THR A 340 -20.27 -11.02 2.74
C THR A 340 -21.63 -11.10 2.06
N GLU A 341 -22.57 -10.24 2.48
CA GLU A 341 -23.95 -10.21 1.94
C GLU A 341 -23.99 -9.76 0.49
N SER A 342 -23.14 -8.78 0.13
CA SER A 342 -23.08 -8.28 -1.26
C SER A 342 -22.30 -9.20 -2.21
N GLY A 343 -21.53 -10.15 -1.70
CA GLY A 343 -20.63 -10.96 -2.51
C GLY A 343 -19.50 -10.17 -3.17
N LEU A 344 -19.12 -9.01 -2.59
CA LEU A 344 -18.13 -8.11 -3.15
C LEU A 344 -16.73 -8.75 -3.20
N PHE A 345 -16.41 -9.58 -2.20
CA PHE A 345 -15.16 -10.34 -2.17
C PHE A 345 -15.38 -11.76 -2.70
N ALA A 346 -14.55 -12.15 -3.64
CA ALA A 346 -14.56 -13.47 -4.28
C ALA A 346 -13.22 -14.18 -4.04
N PRO A 347 -13.00 -14.74 -2.83
CA PRO A 347 -11.72 -15.35 -2.47
C PRO A 347 -11.42 -16.55 -3.37
N ALA A 348 -10.24 -16.54 -3.97
CA ALA A 348 -9.77 -17.61 -4.83
C ALA A 348 -8.27 -17.82 -4.65
N VAL A 349 -7.86 -19.08 -4.79
CA VAL A 349 -6.47 -19.50 -4.67
C VAL A 349 -6.13 -20.42 -5.84
N VAL A 350 -4.96 -20.18 -6.44
CA VAL A 350 -4.28 -21.14 -7.28
C VAL A 350 -2.95 -21.51 -6.64
N TYR A 351 -2.68 -22.80 -6.47
CA TYR A 351 -1.48 -23.29 -5.81
C TYR A 351 -1.04 -24.62 -6.39
N GLY A 352 0.17 -25.01 -6.10
CA GLY A 352 0.67 -26.30 -6.56
C GLY A 352 1.94 -26.74 -5.86
N TYR A 353 2.23 -28.04 -6.03
CA TYR A 353 3.44 -28.68 -5.55
C TYR A 353 4.25 -29.20 -6.72
N PHE A 354 5.54 -28.91 -6.67
CA PHE A 354 6.47 -29.31 -7.73
C PHE A 354 7.71 -29.95 -7.11
N PRO A 355 8.32 -30.95 -7.78
CA PRO A 355 9.61 -31.48 -7.37
C PRO A 355 10.68 -30.40 -7.45
N ALA A 356 11.54 -30.31 -6.44
CA ALA A 356 12.57 -29.29 -6.39
C ALA A 356 13.86 -29.79 -5.72
N GLN A 357 14.99 -29.18 -6.07
CA GLN A 357 16.29 -29.36 -5.40
C GLN A 357 17.04 -28.04 -5.39
N SER A 358 17.92 -27.84 -4.40
CA SER A 358 18.82 -26.71 -4.40
C SER A 358 20.16 -27.00 -5.09
N ASP A 359 20.74 -25.96 -5.72
CA ASP A 359 22.04 -25.97 -6.34
C ASP A 359 22.72 -24.61 -6.09
N GLY A 360 23.55 -24.53 -5.07
CA GLY A 360 24.09 -23.26 -4.59
C GLY A 360 22.99 -22.30 -4.10
N ASN A 361 22.85 -21.15 -4.73
CA ASN A 361 21.83 -20.15 -4.43
C ASN A 361 20.51 -20.38 -5.22
N ASP A 362 20.48 -21.41 -6.04
CA ASP A 362 19.34 -21.71 -6.89
C ASP A 362 18.41 -22.76 -6.28
N VAL A 363 17.12 -22.66 -6.61
CA VAL A 363 16.15 -23.74 -6.48
C VAL A 363 15.68 -24.15 -7.87
N ILE A 364 15.99 -25.37 -8.24
CA ILE A 364 15.59 -25.97 -9.51
C ILE A 364 14.22 -26.60 -9.33
N VAL A 365 13.28 -26.26 -10.20
CA VAL A 365 11.94 -26.86 -10.25
C VAL A 365 11.84 -27.80 -11.42
N TYR A 366 11.36 -29.00 -11.15
CA TYR A 366 11.26 -30.09 -12.16
C TYR A 366 9.82 -30.34 -12.59
N GLY A 367 9.70 -31.00 -13.73
CA GLY A 367 8.41 -31.45 -14.24
C GLY A 367 7.72 -32.42 -13.28
N VAL A 368 6.41 -32.34 -13.23
CA VAL A 368 5.60 -33.27 -12.42
C VAL A 368 5.67 -34.67 -12.97
N PRO A 369 5.67 -35.72 -12.12
CA PRO A 369 5.67 -37.09 -12.55
C PRO A 369 4.44 -37.40 -13.44
N SER A 370 4.65 -38.10 -14.53
CA SER A 370 3.57 -38.59 -15.38
C SER A 370 3.17 -40.02 -14.98
N GLY A 371 1.86 -40.29 -14.87
CA GLY A 371 1.33 -41.59 -14.52
C GLY A 371 1.09 -41.84 -13.03
N GLU A 372 0.94 -43.10 -12.61
CA GLU A 372 0.64 -43.51 -11.23
C GLU A 372 1.80 -43.29 -10.23
N SER A 373 3.00 -43.01 -10.73
CA SER A 373 4.18 -42.76 -9.90
C SER A 373 4.04 -41.45 -9.17
N ARG A 374 3.90 -41.49 -7.85
CA ARG A 374 3.90 -40.33 -6.97
C ARG A 374 5.30 -39.81 -6.62
N VAL A 375 6.35 -40.47 -7.09
CA VAL A 375 7.74 -40.16 -6.80
C VAL A 375 8.41 -39.67 -8.07
N PRO A 376 8.97 -38.42 -8.05
CA PRO A 376 9.77 -37.92 -9.17
C PRO A 376 11.01 -38.81 -9.39
N SER A 377 11.36 -39.10 -10.63
CA SER A 377 12.59 -39.83 -10.98
C SER A 377 13.77 -38.85 -11.10
N ASP A 378 15.00 -39.33 -10.91
CA ASP A 378 16.24 -38.57 -11.10
C ASP A 378 16.39 -37.99 -12.54
N ASN A 379 15.60 -38.43 -13.50
CA ASN A 379 15.58 -37.95 -14.90
C ASN A 379 14.45 -36.91 -15.15
N SER A 380 13.84 -36.33 -14.13
CA SER A 380 12.83 -35.27 -14.31
C SER A 380 13.44 -34.08 -15.05
N ARG A 381 12.73 -33.57 -16.08
CA ARG A 381 13.19 -32.40 -16.86
C ARG A 381 13.12 -31.14 -15.98
N GLU A 382 14.23 -30.40 -15.89
CA GLU A 382 14.22 -29.04 -15.32
C GLU A 382 13.24 -28.14 -16.10
N LEU A 383 12.29 -27.53 -15.42
CA LEU A 383 11.32 -26.59 -16.00
C LEU A 383 11.82 -25.16 -15.88
N LEU A 384 12.26 -24.78 -14.69
CA LEU A 384 12.72 -23.44 -14.38
C LEU A 384 13.59 -23.42 -13.10
N ARG A 385 14.17 -22.27 -12.83
CA ARG A 385 15.10 -22.07 -11.71
C ARG A 385 14.85 -20.71 -11.08
N PHE A 386 14.76 -20.68 -9.75
CA PHE A 386 14.78 -19.45 -8.95
C PHE A 386 16.16 -19.24 -8.38
N THR A 387 16.70 -18.02 -8.47
CA THR A 387 17.99 -17.64 -7.88
C THR A 387 17.74 -16.66 -6.74
N PHE A 388 18.20 -16.99 -5.53
CA PHE A 388 17.96 -16.19 -4.36
C PHE A 388 19.24 -15.50 -3.87
N PRO A 389 19.12 -14.25 -3.36
CA PRO A 389 20.24 -13.62 -2.70
C PRO A 389 20.56 -14.33 -1.37
N ARG A 390 21.82 -14.22 -0.96
CA ARG A 390 22.30 -14.80 0.30
C ARG A 390 22.73 -13.71 1.25
N GLN A 391 22.43 -13.87 2.54
CA GLN A 391 22.95 -12.99 3.58
C GLN A 391 24.48 -12.96 3.54
N ARG A 392 25.06 -11.77 3.60
CA ARG A 392 26.52 -11.57 3.57
C ARG A 392 27.18 -11.93 4.91
N GLU A 393 26.44 -11.76 6.00
CA GLU A 393 26.92 -11.93 7.37
C GLU A 393 25.99 -12.81 8.22
N GLY A 394 26.40 -13.14 9.43
CA GLY A 394 25.64 -13.89 10.40
C GLY A 394 25.33 -15.32 9.95
N ARG A 395 24.05 -15.68 9.84
CA ARG A 395 23.63 -17.04 9.46
C ARG A 395 23.86 -17.38 7.98
N ARG A 396 24.12 -16.40 7.13
CA ARG A 396 24.33 -16.52 5.68
C ARG A 396 23.23 -17.31 4.97
N LEU A 397 21.97 -17.04 5.33
CA LEU A 397 20.82 -17.73 4.78
C LEU A 397 20.51 -17.29 3.34
N ALA A 398 20.09 -18.26 2.53
CA ALA A 398 19.34 -18.07 1.30
C ALA A 398 18.12 -19.01 1.31
N ILE A 399 17.06 -18.69 0.57
CA ILE A 399 15.87 -19.56 0.49
C ILE A 399 16.25 -20.95 -0.04
N SER A 400 17.24 -21.04 -0.93
CA SER A 400 17.76 -22.31 -1.47
C SER A 400 18.28 -23.28 -0.39
N ASP A 401 18.75 -22.76 0.75
CA ASP A 401 19.24 -23.60 1.85
C ASP A 401 18.18 -24.51 2.46
N PHE A 402 16.92 -24.12 2.31
CA PHE A 402 15.77 -24.85 2.88
C PHE A 402 15.28 -26.02 2.02
N PHE A 403 15.95 -26.32 0.91
CA PHE A 403 15.65 -27.44 0.03
C PHE A 403 16.80 -28.46 0.05
N ALA A 404 16.47 -29.71 -0.22
CA ALA A 404 17.46 -30.78 -0.36
C ALA A 404 18.42 -30.44 -1.51
N PRO A 405 19.74 -30.50 -1.28
CA PRO A 405 20.70 -30.22 -2.35
C PRO A 405 20.71 -31.33 -3.40
N LYS A 406 20.91 -30.97 -4.67
CA LYS A 406 21.00 -31.90 -5.79
C LYS A 406 22.04 -32.99 -5.54
N SER A 407 23.16 -32.67 -4.88
CA SER A 407 24.20 -33.60 -4.50
C SER A 407 23.75 -34.71 -3.54
N SER A 408 22.62 -34.52 -2.82
CA SER A 408 22.07 -35.52 -1.91
C SER A 408 21.35 -36.68 -2.65
N GLY A 409 21.02 -36.51 -3.93
CA GLY A 409 20.19 -37.45 -4.69
C GLY A 409 18.74 -37.51 -4.23
N LYS A 410 18.32 -36.69 -3.24
CA LYS A 410 16.93 -36.65 -2.74
C LYS A 410 16.13 -35.60 -3.50
N MET A 411 14.91 -35.96 -3.90
CA MET A 411 13.95 -35.01 -4.49
C MET A 411 13.09 -34.40 -3.39
N ASP A 412 13.07 -33.09 -3.34
CA ASP A 412 12.30 -32.29 -2.39
C ASP A 412 11.03 -31.73 -3.03
N VAL A 413 10.25 -30.95 -2.30
CA VAL A 413 9.01 -30.32 -2.74
C VAL A 413 9.04 -28.81 -2.51
N ILE A 414 8.72 -28.05 -3.56
CA ILE A 414 8.40 -26.62 -3.47
C ILE A 414 6.89 -26.43 -3.59
N GLY A 415 6.31 -25.66 -2.66
CA GLY A 415 4.95 -25.14 -2.80
C GLY A 415 4.97 -23.78 -3.46
N LEU A 416 4.03 -23.53 -4.36
CA LEU A 416 3.77 -22.21 -4.95
C LEU A 416 2.31 -21.87 -4.73
N SER A 417 2.03 -20.62 -4.36
CA SER A 417 0.67 -20.17 -4.05
C SER A 417 0.45 -18.75 -4.52
N LEU A 418 -0.74 -18.49 -5.06
CA LEU A 418 -1.26 -17.15 -5.32
C LEU A 418 -2.71 -17.08 -4.86
N VAL A 419 -3.03 -16.06 -4.09
CA VAL A 419 -4.36 -15.80 -3.56
C VAL A 419 -4.88 -14.45 -4.05
N THR A 420 -6.19 -14.31 -4.16
CA THR A 420 -6.88 -13.05 -4.49
C THR A 420 -8.26 -13.03 -3.85
N ILE A 421 -8.79 -11.84 -3.60
CA ILE A 421 -10.21 -11.65 -3.23
C ILE A 421 -11.07 -11.15 -4.39
N GLY A 422 -10.50 -11.12 -5.61
CA GLY A 422 -11.18 -10.74 -6.83
C GLY A 422 -11.10 -9.26 -7.15
N HIS A 423 -11.50 -8.93 -8.39
CA HIS A 423 -11.35 -7.58 -8.95
C HIS A 423 -12.42 -6.58 -8.47
N GLN A 424 -13.59 -7.07 -8.02
CA GLN A 424 -14.72 -6.21 -7.67
C GLN A 424 -14.40 -5.27 -6.49
N ALA A 425 -13.54 -5.67 -5.57
CA ALA A 425 -13.06 -4.82 -4.49
C ALA A 425 -12.36 -3.54 -5.02
N SER A 426 -11.50 -3.67 -6.04
CA SER A 426 -10.84 -2.52 -6.69
C SER A 426 -11.85 -1.62 -7.40
N VAL A 427 -12.84 -2.18 -8.07
CA VAL A 427 -13.89 -1.41 -8.75
C VAL A 427 -14.71 -0.58 -7.76
N GLU A 428 -15.13 -1.20 -6.65
CA GLU A 428 -15.94 -0.50 -5.65
C GLU A 428 -15.12 0.55 -4.88
N THR A 429 -13.87 0.27 -4.53
CA THR A 429 -13.00 1.28 -3.89
C THR A 429 -12.78 2.47 -4.82
N GLN A 430 -12.57 2.27 -6.11
CA GLN A 430 -12.44 3.36 -7.07
C GLN A 430 -13.74 4.18 -7.16
N ARG A 431 -14.89 3.53 -7.21
CA ARG A 431 -16.21 4.20 -7.23
C ARG A 431 -16.41 5.08 -5.97
N LEU A 432 -16.08 4.56 -4.79
CA LEU A 432 -16.16 5.32 -3.53
C LEU A 432 -15.25 6.55 -3.53
N PHE A 433 -14.03 6.40 -4.05
CA PHE A 433 -13.08 7.50 -4.17
C PHE A 433 -13.62 8.61 -5.09
N GLU A 434 -14.10 8.25 -6.27
CA GLU A 434 -14.69 9.19 -7.25
C GLU A 434 -15.92 9.90 -6.69
N ALA A 435 -16.75 9.17 -5.94
CA ALA A 435 -17.93 9.73 -5.25
C ALA A 435 -17.57 10.65 -4.06
N GLY A 436 -16.30 10.71 -3.64
CA GLY A 436 -15.85 11.46 -2.45
C GLY A 436 -16.25 10.82 -1.12
N GLU A 437 -16.60 9.52 -1.12
CA GLU A 437 -16.89 8.74 0.08
C GLU A 437 -15.60 8.20 0.71
N TYR A 438 -14.68 9.11 1.02
CA TYR A 438 -13.29 8.80 1.33
C TYR A 438 -13.09 7.92 2.56
N THR A 439 -13.89 8.08 3.61
CA THR A 439 -13.82 7.23 4.80
C THR A 439 -14.24 5.79 4.48
N LYS A 440 -15.29 5.62 3.68
CA LYS A 440 -15.71 4.28 3.24
C LYS A 440 -14.66 3.66 2.31
N TYR A 441 -14.08 4.47 1.40
CA TYR A 441 -12.96 4.05 0.56
C TYR A 441 -11.81 3.51 1.41
N LEU A 442 -11.34 4.27 2.43
CA LEU A 442 -10.23 3.86 3.31
C LEU A 442 -10.54 2.53 4.02
N TYR A 443 -11.75 2.41 4.57
CA TYR A 443 -12.12 1.22 5.32
C TYR A 443 -12.25 -0.01 4.42
N LEU A 444 -12.92 0.12 3.28
CA LEU A 444 -13.08 -1.00 2.35
C LEU A 444 -11.76 -1.41 1.71
N HIS A 445 -10.94 -0.44 1.30
CA HIS A 445 -9.62 -0.72 0.74
C HIS A 445 -8.75 -1.46 1.76
N GLY A 446 -8.64 -0.95 3.00
CA GLY A 446 -7.84 -1.59 4.03
C GLY A 446 -8.33 -3.01 4.37
N LEU A 447 -9.66 -3.20 4.49
CA LEU A 447 -10.23 -4.53 4.70
C LEU A 447 -9.90 -5.47 3.53
N SER A 448 -9.99 -4.99 2.30
CA SER A 448 -9.75 -5.81 1.10
C SER A 448 -8.32 -6.33 1.03
N VAL A 449 -7.33 -5.49 1.35
CA VAL A 449 -5.91 -5.88 1.37
C VAL A 449 -5.63 -6.88 2.50
N GLU A 450 -6.11 -6.60 3.72
CA GLU A 450 -5.90 -7.50 4.86
C GLU A 450 -6.68 -8.82 4.71
N THR A 451 -7.80 -8.83 3.98
CA THR A 451 -8.51 -10.09 3.65
C THR A 451 -7.70 -10.97 2.70
N ALA A 452 -6.98 -10.39 1.74
CA ALA A 452 -6.07 -11.16 0.87
C ALA A 452 -4.91 -11.78 1.68
N GLU A 453 -4.34 -11.04 2.64
CA GLU A 453 -3.31 -11.57 3.54
C GLU A 453 -3.87 -12.65 4.49
N ALA A 454 -5.09 -12.47 5.01
CA ALA A 454 -5.78 -13.47 5.82
C ALA A 454 -6.04 -14.76 5.01
N LEU A 455 -6.46 -14.63 3.75
CA LEU A 455 -6.64 -15.76 2.83
C LEU A 455 -5.30 -16.49 2.58
N ALA A 456 -4.21 -15.75 2.45
CA ALA A 456 -2.89 -16.34 2.29
C ALA A 456 -2.45 -17.11 3.56
N GLU A 457 -2.80 -16.61 4.76
CA GLU A 457 -2.46 -17.30 6.01
C GLU A 457 -3.25 -18.60 6.20
N ILE A 458 -4.58 -18.56 5.99
CA ILE A 458 -5.41 -19.77 6.10
C ILE A 458 -5.05 -20.80 5.03
N HIS A 459 -4.74 -20.35 3.81
CA HIS A 459 -4.31 -21.27 2.76
C HIS A 459 -2.93 -21.86 3.03
N HIS A 460 -1.99 -21.09 3.56
CA HIS A 460 -0.68 -21.61 3.99
C HIS A 460 -0.83 -22.68 5.08
N LYS A 461 -1.78 -22.50 6.02
CA LYS A 461 -2.13 -23.56 6.99
C LYS A 461 -2.61 -24.83 6.28
N THR A 462 -3.51 -24.70 5.32
CA THR A 462 -3.96 -25.83 4.48
C THR A 462 -2.78 -26.55 3.80
N MET A 463 -1.84 -25.82 3.23
CA MET A 463 -0.65 -26.42 2.61
C MET A 463 0.24 -27.16 3.63
N ARG A 464 0.38 -26.66 4.88
CA ARG A 464 1.11 -27.37 5.95
C ARG A 464 0.38 -28.65 6.37
N GLU A 465 -0.95 -28.64 6.42
CA GLU A 465 -1.78 -29.82 6.68
C GLU A 465 -1.60 -30.86 5.55
N GLU A 466 -1.66 -30.44 4.29
CA GLU A 466 -1.45 -31.29 3.11
C GLU A 466 -0.05 -31.92 3.07
N LEU A 467 0.98 -31.19 3.52
CA LEU A 467 2.35 -31.67 3.63
C LEU A 467 2.62 -32.50 4.91
N GLY A 468 1.63 -32.65 5.79
CA GLY A 468 1.77 -33.43 7.03
C GLY A 468 2.71 -32.81 8.07
N ILE A 469 2.88 -31.47 8.05
CA ILE A 469 3.78 -30.74 8.96
C ILE A 469 3.04 -29.81 9.95
N SER A 470 1.72 -29.80 9.94
CA SER A 470 0.89 -28.92 10.79
C SER A 470 0.86 -29.30 12.27
N ALA A 471 1.41 -30.46 12.65
CA ALA A 471 1.49 -30.85 14.07
C ALA A 471 2.33 -29.89 14.92
N GLU A 472 3.16 -29.06 14.29
CA GLU A 472 3.99 -28.03 14.95
C GLU A 472 3.30 -26.65 14.95
N ASP A 473 2.08 -26.53 14.41
CA ASP A 473 1.34 -25.26 14.38
C ASP A 473 0.80 -24.92 15.76
N SER A 474 0.93 -23.65 16.16
CA SER A 474 0.22 -23.17 17.36
C SER A 474 -1.30 -23.26 17.15
N PRO A 475 -2.07 -23.68 18.16
CA PRO A 475 -3.52 -23.67 18.10
C PRO A 475 -4.11 -22.25 18.07
N GLU A 476 -3.34 -21.26 18.51
CA GLU A 476 -3.76 -19.87 18.59
C GLU A 476 -3.46 -19.14 17.27
N ILE A 477 -4.49 -18.61 16.59
CA ILE A 477 -4.33 -17.89 15.31
C ILE A 477 -3.35 -16.72 15.43
N ARG A 478 -3.37 -15.98 16.56
CA ARG A 478 -2.43 -14.87 16.78
C ARG A 478 -0.96 -15.28 16.76
N ASP A 479 -0.67 -16.48 17.16
CA ASP A 479 0.68 -17.04 17.16
C ASP A 479 1.17 -17.35 15.73
N LEU A 480 0.25 -17.64 14.81
CA LEU A 480 0.59 -17.86 13.39
C LEU A 480 1.17 -16.58 12.76
N PHE A 481 0.69 -15.40 13.16
CA PHE A 481 1.27 -14.11 12.72
C PHE A 481 2.72 -13.91 13.17
N HIS A 482 3.17 -14.66 14.16
CA HIS A 482 4.55 -14.70 14.67
C HIS A 482 5.32 -15.94 14.18
N GLN A 483 4.84 -16.59 13.13
CA GLN A 483 5.44 -17.79 12.53
C GLN A 483 5.68 -18.93 13.54
N LYS A 484 4.77 -19.14 14.51
CA LYS A 484 4.79 -20.29 15.42
C LYS A 484 4.21 -21.53 14.74
N TYR A 485 4.84 -21.92 13.65
CA TYR A 485 4.56 -23.11 12.84
C TYR A 485 5.84 -23.55 12.13
N ARG A 486 5.86 -24.76 11.60
CA ARG A 486 6.96 -25.26 10.79
C ARG A 486 6.89 -24.73 9.36
N GLY A 487 8.04 -24.36 8.79
CA GLY A 487 8.13 -23.80 7.45
C GLY A 487 7.93 -22.30 7.40
N SER A 488 7.84 -21.77 6.19
CA SER A 488 7.60 -20.35 5.92
C SER A 488 7.02 -20.13 4.53
N ARG A 489 6.38 -18.98 4.31
CA ARG A 489 6.06 -18.46 2.99
C ARG A 489 6.92 -17.23 2.71
N TYR A 490 7.44 -17.12 1.49
CA TYR A 490 8.26 -16.00 1.03
C TYR A 490 7.59 -15.35 -0.17
N SER A 491 7.08 -14.14 0.03
CA SER A 491 6.45 -13.37 -1.05
C SER A 491 7.50 -12.66 -1.89
N PHE A 492 7.23 -12.52 -3.19
CA PHE A 492 8.09 -11.80 -4.12
C PHE A 492 8.08 -10.29 -3.85
N GLY A 493 9.23 -9.65 -4.04
CA GLY A 493 9.43 -8.23 -3.74
C GLY A 493 9.90 -7.93 -2.30
N TYR A 494 9.94 -8.94 -1.41
CA TYR A 494 10.46 -8.81 -0.05
C TYR A 494 11.93 -9.17 0.05
N PRO A 495 12.66 -8.74 1.11
CA PRO A 495 14.12 -8.86 1.20
C PRO A 495 14.70 -10.25 0.94
N ALA A 496 14.04 -11.32 1.37
CA ALA A 496 14.53 -12.68 1.10
C ALA A 496 14.26 -13.17 -0.34
N CYS A 497 13.29 -12.55 -1.05
CA CYS A 497 12.88 -12.88 -2.41
C CYS A 497 12.63 -11.59 -3.22
N PRO A 498 13.65 -10.73 -3.43
CA PRO A 498 13.48 -9.37 -3.92
C PRO A 498 13.13 -9.28 -5.41
N ASN A 499 13.43 -10.31 -6.20
CA ASN A 499 13.23 -10.28 -7.63
C ASN A 499 11.74 -10.47 -8.01
N LEU A 500 11.06 -9.38 -8.35
CA LEU A 500 9.66 -9.43 -8.81
C LEU A 500 9.49 -10.14 -10.14
N GLU A 501 10.49 -10.12 -11.02
CA GLU A 501 10.43 -10.81 -12.31
C GLU A 501 10.24 -12.33 -12.14
N ASP A 502 10.69 -12.88 -11.03
CA ASP A 502 10.49 -14.29 -10.70
C ASP A 502 9.01 -14.68 -10.57
N GLN A 503 8.10 -13.71 -10.41
CA GLN A 503 6.66 -13.99 -10.51
C GLN A 503 6.25 -14.53 -11.89
N THR A 504 6.97 -14.20 -12.96
CA THR A 504 6.72 -14.78 -14.29
C THR A 504 6.89 -16.30 -14.28
N LYS A 505 7.82 -16.83 -13.48
CA LYS A 505 8.06 -18.26 -13.31
C LYS A 505 6.90 -18.93 -12.57
N LEU A 506 6.40 -18.29 -11.49
CA LEU A 506 5.19 -18.74 -10.80
C LEU A 506 3.98 -18.72 -11.76
N PHE A 507 3.83 -17.67 -12.56
CA PHE A 507 2.74 -17.54 -13.53
C PHE A 507 2.82 -18.61 -14.63
N ALA A 508 4.01 -18.96 -15.10
CA ALA A 508 4.19 -20.04 -16.06
C ALA A 508 3.72 -21.40 -15.51
N LEU A 509 3.89 -21.65 -14.21
CA LEU A 509 3.50 -22.91 -13.57
C LEU A 509 2.03 -22.92 -13.13
N LEU A 510 1.55 -21.87 -12.44
CA LEU A 510 0.23 -21.83 -11.82
C LEU A 510 -0.86 -21.25 -12.73
N LYS A 511 -0.49 -20.50 -13.78
CA LYS A 511 -1.41 -19.81 -14.71
C LYS A 511 -2.51 -19.00 -14.01
N PRO A 512 -2.15 -18.04 -13.14
CA PRO A 512 -3.13 -17.32 -12.33
C PRO A 512 -4.14 -16.52 -13.15
N GLU A 513 -3.77 -16.01 -14.32
CA GLU A 513 -4.67 -15.23 -15.18
C GLU A 513 -5.84 -16.10 -15.66
N GLU A 514 -5.56 -17.32 -16.12
CA GLU A 514 -6.58 -18.28 -16.56
C GLU A 514 -7.41 -18.81 -15.39
N ASN A 515 -6.78 -19.05 -14.23
CA ASN A 515 -7.37 -19.78 -13.11
C ASN A 515 -8.18 -18.90 -12.15
N VAL A 516 -7.65 -17.71 -11.84
CA VAL A 516 -8.19 -16.81 -10.79
C VAL A 516 -8.27 -15.34 -11.22
N GLY A 517 -8.00 -15.02 -12.50
CA GLY A 517 -8.15 -13.68 -13.05
C GLY A 517 -7.10 -12.66 -12.56
N VAL A 518 -5.95 -13.11 -12.05
CA VAL A 518 -4.86 -12.24 -11.61
C VAL A 518 -3.80 -12.19 -12.69
N ARG A 519 -3.38 -10.99 -13.08
CA ARG A 519 -2.34 -10.75 -14.09
C ARG A 519 -1.14 -9.99 -13.51
N LEU A 520 -0.05 -9.97 -14.26
CA LEU A 520 1.12 -9.16 -13.96
C LEU A 520 1.08 -7.84 -14.71
N THR A 521 1.48 -6.78 -14.02
CA THR A 521 1.78 -5.49 -14.68
C THR A 521 3.10 -5.57 -15.45
N SER A 522 3.43 -4.53 -16.20
CA SER A 522 4.72 -4.42 -16.90
C SER A 522 5.94 -4.41 -15.95
N THR A 523 5.73 -4.18 -14.67
CA THR A 523 6.77 -4.22 -13.62
C THR A 523 6.63 -5.42 -12.70
N PHE A 524 5.85 -6.41 -13.12
CA PHE A 524 5.63 -7.69 -12.44
C PHE A 524 4.88 -7.59 -11.10
N LEU A 525 4.06 -6.53 -10.87
CA LEU A 525 3.12 -6.47 -9.76
C LEU A 525 1.83 -7.22 -10.08
N LEU A 526 1.19 -7.74 -9.04
CA LEU A 526 -0.10 -8.42 -9.17
C LEU A 526 -1.23 -7.42 -9.38
N GLU A 527 -2.16 -7.73 -10.27
CA GLU A 527 -3.39 -6.99 -10.51
C GLU A 527 -4.58 -7.95 -10.57
N PRO A 528 -5.60 -7.81 -9.68
CA PRO A 528 -5.80 -6.70 -8.75
C PRO A 528 -4.79 -6.67 -7.59
N GLU A 529 -4.64 -5.48 -6.96
CA GLU A 529 -3.74 -5.23 -5.82
C GLU A 529 -4.07 -6.15 -4.63
N GLN A 530 -5.34 -6.49 -4.45
CA GLN A 530 -5.81 -7.39 -3.39
C GLN A 530 -5.49 -8.85 -3.71
N SER A 531 -4.22 -9.09 -3.99
CA SER A 531 -3.67 -10.40 -4.33
C SER A 531 -2.25 -10.52 -3.78
N THR A 532 -1.86 -11.71 -3.35
CA THR A 532 -0.48 -11.98 -2.92
C THR A 532 -0.02 -13.36 -3.38
N SER A 533 1.28 -13.50 -3.64
CA SER A 533 1.89 -14.73 -4.12
C SER A 533 3.11 -15.09 -3.27
N ALA A 534 3.38 -16.37 -3.13
CA ALA A 534 4.50 -16.84 -2.33
C ALA A 534 5.08 -18.18 -2.79
N ILE A 535 6.35 -18.35 -2.47
CA ILE A 535 7.02 -19.64 -2.39
C ILE A 535 6.79 -20.20 -0.99
N VAL A 536 6.31 -21.43 -0.88
CA VAL A 536 6.04 -22.13 0.37
C VAL A 536 7.11 -23.20 0.61
N VAL A 537 7.74 -23.10 1.76
CA VAL A 537 8.88 -23.93 2.17
C VAL A 537 8.54 -24.68 3.45
N HIS A 538 8.80 -25.99 3.49
CA HIS A 538 8.43 -26.87 4.61
C HIS A 538 9.53 -27.06 5.67
N HIS A 539 10.75 -26.54 5.43
CA HIS A 539 11.92 -26.79 6.28
C HIS A 539 11.72 -26.19 7.69
N PRO A 540 12.02 -26.93 8.80
CA PRO A 540 11.78 -26.43 10.16
C PRO A 540 12.59 -25.19 10.53
N ALA A 541 13.76 -24.98 9.93
CA ALA A 541 14.58 -23.77 10.12
C ALA A 541 14.12 -22.58 9.27
N ALA A 542 13.15 -22.76 8.37
CA ALA A 542 12.64 -21.68 7.52
C ALA A 542 11.82 -20.70 8.36
N LYS A 543 12.33 -19.49 8.53
CA LYS A 543 11.70 -18.33 9.17
C LYS A 543 12.03 -17.09 8.35
N TYR A 544 11.27 -16.03 8.54
CA TYR A 544 11.56 -14.77 7.86
C TYR A 544 12.97 -14.26 8.19
N PHE A 545 13.67 -13.78 7.18
CA PHE A 545 14.98 -13.16 7.32
C PHE A 545 15.16 -12.06 6.27
N VAL A 546 16.10 -11.13 6.55
CA VAL A 546 16.50 -10.05 5.65
C VAL A 546 17.88 -10.38 5.09
N VAL A 547 18.09 -10.13 3.81
CA VAL A 547 19.36 -10.33 3.08
C VAL A 547 20.11 -9.02 3.00
#